data_09c5ec7560f2c749ab6f6ca1d41b9cfe
#
_entry.id   09c5ec7560f2c749ab6f6ca1d41b9cfe
#
_cell.length_a   1.000
_cell.length_b   1.000
_cell.length_c   1.000
_cell.angle_alpha   90.00
_cell.angle_beta   90.00
_cell.angle_gamma   90.00
#
_symmetry.space_group_name_H-M   'P 1'
#
loop_
_entity.id
_entity.type
_entity.pdbx_description
1 polymer ?
#
loop_
_entity_poly.entity_id
_entity_poly.type
_entity_poly.pdbx_seq_one_letter_code
_entity_poly.pdbx_strand_id
1 'polypeptide(L)'
;NLKKSKLLIYKGNDLTVDSIDLFLSHYFAKDIRGIGGKKIAIIGAGNIGSKIALHLVERGAKVFLSRRNKKKLNIICSALNFIKPFSSREKVIASSNIDACENADILIGSADGREVVTLEMIKKIKNKAIIIDAGKGTISKDAIIYAKFKKQKIFRVDVSAAFEGLITKTMSIQKIIDQGFKQKRIFGINILSSGLLGNYGDIIVDNTVKTNFIYGISNGKGDFLRTLNRKQLLNLRKIKSKLI
;
A
#
# COMPACT_ATOMS: atom_id res chain seq x y z
N ASN A 1 -25.40 -0.29 -20.42
CA ASN A 1 -25.63 1.10 -20.90
C ASN A 1 -25.77 2.05 -19.71
N LEU A 2 -24.66 2.54 -19.19
CA LEU A 2 -24.63 3.54 -18.11
C LEU A 2 -24.74 4.94 -18.77
N LYS A 3 -25.92 5.55 -18.74
CA LYS A 3 -26.14 6.89 -19.31
C LYS A 3 -25.91 8.04 -18.33
N LYS A 4 -25.88 7.78 -17.02
CA LYS A 4 -25.79 8.81 -15.96
C LYS A 4 -24.70 8.57 -14.92
N SER A 5 -23.91 7.50 -15.03
CA SER A 5 -22.88 7.14 -14.05
C SER A 5 -21.51 7.12 -14.69
N LYS A 6 -20.49 7.56 -13.95
CA LYS A 6 -19.08 7.41 -14.37
C LYS A 6 -18.60 6.00 -14.04
N LEU A 7 -17.95 5.35 -15.01
CA LEU A 7 -17.30 4.05 -14.79
C LEU A 7 -15.91 4.27 -14.18
N LEU A 8 -15.67 3.65 -13.05
CA LEU A 8 -14.34 3.61 -12.41
C LEU A 8 -13.77 2.21 -12.54
N ILE A 9 -12.57 2.12 -13.08
CA ILE A 9 -11.85 0.85 -13.23
C ILE A 9 -10.78 0.75 -12.15
N TYR A 10 -10.72 -0.39 -11.48
CA TYR A 10 -9.71 -0.65 -10.46
C TYR A 10 -9.12 -2.05 -10.60
N LYS A 11 -7.97 -2.27 -9.95
CA LYS A 11 -7.28 -3.57 -9.93
C LYS A 11 -7.69 -4.35 -8.68
N GLY A 12 -8.56 -5.35 -8.81
CA GLY A 12 -9.07 -6.13 -7.67
C GLY A 12 -7.99 -6.80 -6.82
N ASN A 13 -6.89 -7.26 -7.43
CA ASN A 13 -5.78 -7.86 -6.69
C ASN A 13 -5.08 -6.86 -5.74
N ASP A 14 -5.03 -5.59 -6.11
CA ASP A 14 -4.41 -4.55 -5.27
C ASP A 14 -5.24 -4.32 -4.00
N LEU A 15 -6.59 -4.40 -4.09
CA LEU A 15 -7.45 -4.35 -2.91
C LEU A 15 -7.15 -5.47 -1.91
N THR A 16 -6.90 -6.68 -2.40
CA THR A 16 -6.55 -7.82 -1.53
C THR A 16 -5.21 -7.58 -0.85
N VAL A 17 -4.23 -7.07 -1.58
CA VAL A 17 -2.89 -6.74 -1.04
C VAL A 17 -2.99 -5.65 0.02
N ASP A 18 -3.67 -4.55 -0.29
CA ASP A 18 -3.87 -3.42 0.62
C ASP A 18 -4.63 -3.83 1.89
N SER A 19 -5.67 -4.67 1.74
CA SER A 19 -6.45 -5.18 2.88
C SER A 19 -5.60 -6.00 3.83
N ILE A 20 -4.71 -6.87 3.31
CA ILE A 20 -3.82 -7.69 4.15
C ILE A 20 -2.77 -6.80 4.82
N ASP A 21 -2.18 -5.88 4.10
CA ASP A 21 -1.17 -4.96 4.63
C ASP A 21 -1.75 -4.10 5.76
N LEU A 22 -2.91 -3.50 5.55
CA LEU A 22 -3.62 -2.70 6.56
C LEU A 22 -4.04 -3.55 7.76
N PHE A 23 -4.62 -4.74 7.51
CA PHE A 23 -5.02 -5.65 8.57
C PHE A 23 -3.83 -6.03 9.47
N LEU A 24 -2.72 -6.45 8.89
CA LEU A 24 -1.53 -6.83 9.65
C LEU A 24 -0.90 -5.66 10.39
N SER A 25 -0.85 -4.49 9.76
CA SER A 25 -0.34 -3.26 10.38
C SER A 25 -1.17 -2.89 11.61
N HIS A 26 -2.49 -3.01 11.53
CA HIS A 26 -3.40 -2.70 12.63
C HIS A 26 -3.38 -3.78 13.72
N TYR A 27 -3.35 -5.05 13.31
CA TYR A 27 -3.32 -6.19 14.23
C TYR A 27 -2.09 -6.16 15.14
N PHE A 28 -0.95 -5.74 14.60
CA PHE A 28 0.30 -5.63 15.35
C PHE A 28 0.66 -4.20 15.78
N ALA A 29 -0.28 -3.26 15.73
CA ALA A 29 -0.01 -1.85 16.05
C ALA A 29 0.50 -1.61 17.49
N LYS A 30 0.17 -2.51 18.44
CA LYS A 30 0.64 -2.42 19.82
C LYS A 30 2.04 -3.00 20.04
N ASP A 31 2.58 -3.75 19.08
CA ASP A 31 3.93 -4.29 19.15
C ASP A 31 4.92 -3.16 18.80
N ILE A 32 5.99 -3.00 19.59
CA ILE A 32 7.02 -1.96 19.38
C ILE A 32 7.59 -1.99 17.94
N ARG A 33 7.77 -3.19 17.38
CA ARG A 33 8.25 -3.37 16.01
C ARG A 33 7.14 -3.57 14.99
N GLY A 34 5.88 -3.49 15.41
CA GLY A 34 4.76 -3.85 14.55
C GLY A 34 4.93 -5.27 13.99
N ILE A 35 4.98 -5.37 12.66
CA ILE A 35 5.21 -6.63 11.94
C ILE A 35 6.71 -6.95 11.78
N GLY A 36 7.61 -6.01 12.06
CA GLY A 36 9.05 -6.16 11.90
C GLY A 36 9.61 -7.33 12.73
N GLY A 37 10.48 -8.12 12.11
CA GLY A 37 11.09 -9.31 12.70
C GLY A 37 10.22 -10.55 12.77
N LYS A 38 8.90 -10.47 12.47
CA LYS A 38 8.01 -11.63 12.44
C LYS A 38 8.31 -12.50 11.22
N LYS A 39 8.30 -13.83 11.40
CA LYS A 39 8.41 -14.80 10.32
C LYS A 39 7.07 -14.99 9.64
N ILE A 40 7.01 -14.74 8.34
CA ILE A 40 5.80 -14.84 7.55
C ILE A 40 5.97 -15.86 6.44
N ALA A 41 5.13 -16.88 6.44
CA ALA A 41 5.03 -17.86 5.37
C ALA A 41 3.95 -17.44 4.37
N ILE A 42 4.29 -17.33 3.10
CA ILE A 42 3.34 -17.05 2.02
C ILE A 42 3.32 -18.23 1.06
N ILE A 43 2.19 -18.92 1.01
CA ILE A 43 1.99 -20.08 0.15
C ILE A 43 1.27 -19.65 -1.12
N GLY A 44 2.07 -19.49 -2.20
CA GLY A 44 1.60 -19.01 -3.51
C GLY A 44 2.28 -17.70 -3.95
N ALA A 45 3.37 -17.81 -4.72
CA ALA A 45 4.05 -16.66 -5.34
C ALA A 45 3.39 -16.31 -6.70
N GLY A 46 2.12 -15.94 -6.65
CA GLY A 46 1.37 -15.34 -7.75
C GLY A 46 1.39 -13.80 -7.68
N ASN A 47 0.48 -13.15 -8.40
CA ASN A 47 0.37 -11.68 -8.40
C ASN A 47 0.13 -11.12 -6.98
N ILE A 48 -0.85 -11.68 -6.25
CA ILE A 48 -1.18 -11.27 -4.88
C ILE A 48 -0.02 -11.60 -3.93
N GLY A 49 0.42 -12.86 -3.87
CA GLY A 49 1.45 -13.29 -2.92
C GLY A 49 2.79 -12.58 -3.09
N SER A 50 3.20 -12.27 -4.32
CA SER A 50 4.44 -11.53 -4.58
C SER A 50 4.35 -10.07 -4.13
N LYS A 51 3.21 -9.41 -4.35
CA LYS A 51 2.98 -8.03 -3.87
C LYS A 51 2.92 -7.97 -2.34
N ILE A 52 2.20 -8.90 -1.71
CA ILE A 52 2.17 -9.01 -0.24
C ILE A 52 3.60 -9.22 0.29
N ALA A 53 4.39 -10.12 -0.34
CA ALA A 53 5.77 -10.36 0.08
C ALA A 53 6.63 -9.09 0.05
N LEU A 54 6.46 -8.26 -0.98
CA LEU A 54 7.16 -6.97 -1.08
C LEU A 54 6.75 -6.02 0.05
N HIS A 55 5.45 -5.76 0.24
CA HIS A 55 4.96 -4.88 1.30
C HIS A 55 5.45 -5.32 2.68
N LEU A 56 5.43 -6.63 2.96
CA LEU A 56 5.79 -7.14 4.28
C LEU A 56 7.31 -7.09 4.53
N VAL A 57 8.15 -7.38 3.51
CA VAL A 57 9.61 -7.25 3.66
C VAL A 57 10.04 -5.80 3.80
N GLU A 58 9.37 -4.86 3.16
CA GLU A 58 9.58 -3.41 3.32
C GLU A 58 9.28 -2.94 4.74
N ARG A 59 8.32 -3.57 5.42
CA ARG A 59 8.01 -3.34 6.84
C ARG A 59 8.94 -4.09 7.81
N GLY A 60 9.98 -4.74 7.30
CA GLY A 60 11.00 -5.44 8.11
C GLY A 60 10.59 -6.84 8.56
N ALA A 61 9.59 -7.47 7.95
CA ALA A 61 9.24 -8.87 8.23
C ALA A 61 10.19 -9.84 7.52
N LYS A 62 10.41 -11.00 8.12
CA LYS A 62 11.15 -12.13 7.52
C LYS A 62 10.19 -12.95 6.66
N VAL A 63 10.22 -12.75 5.34
CA VAL A 63 9.25 -13.33 4.42
C VAL A 63 9.81 -14.59 3.76
N PHE A 64 9.09 -15.70 3.90
CA PHE A 64 9.35 -16.98 3.23
C PHE A 64 8.25 -17.22 2.21
N LEU A 65 8.62 -17.18 0.94
CA LEU A 65 7.70 -17.29 -0.19
C LEU A 65 7.83 -18.65 -0.83
N SER A 66 6.72 -19.31 -1.14
CA SER A 66 6.72 -20.62 -1.78
C SER A 66 5.90 -20.67 -3.07
N ARG A 67 6.30 -21.55 -3.99
CA ARG A 67 5.65 -21.82 -5.26
C ARG A 67 6.10 -23.19 -5.78
N ARG A 68 5.19 -23.92 -6.46
CA ARG A 68 5.52 -25.23 -7.09
C ARG A 68 6.68 -25.14 -8.08
N ASN A 69 6.71 -24.13 -8.93
CA ASN A 69 7.80 -23.93 -9.89
C ASN A 69 8.96 -23.18 -9.21
N LYS A 70 10.00 -23.92 -8.80
CA LYS A 70 11.18 -23.38 -8.11
C LYS A 70 11.97 -22.35 -8.93
N LYS A 71 12.09 -22.55 -10.27
CA LYS A 71 12.81 -21.59 -11.14
C LYS A 71 12.09 -20.21 -11.12
N LYS A 72 10.76 -20.20 -11.31
CA LYS A 72 9.95 -18.97 -11.23
C LYS A 72 9.98 -18.37 -9.83
N LEU A 73 9.97 -19.18 -8.77
CA LEU A 73 10.09 -18.70 -7.39
C LEU A 73 11.39 -17.91 -7.16
N ASN A 74 12.53 -18.49 -7.57
CA ASN A 74 13.83 -17.85 -7.40
C ASN A 74 13.93 -16.51 -8.16
N ILE A 75 13.41 -16.46 -9.39
CA ILE A 75 13.34 -15.21 -10.17
C ILE A 75 12.52 -14.16 -9.44
N ILE A 76 11.33 -14.53 -8.92
CA ILE A 76 10.46 -13.63 -8.17
C ILE A 76 11.17 -13.12 -6.92
N CYS A 77 11.73 -14.00 -6.10
CA CYS A 77 12.44 -13.60 -4.88
C CYS A 77 13.64 -12.68 -5.18
N SER A 78 14.41 -12.97 -6.22
CA SER A 78 15.52 -12.11 -6.66
C SER A 78 15.02 -10.73 -7.08
N ALA A 79 13.95 -10.66 -7.88
CA ALA A 79 13.35 -9.40 -8.32
C ALA A 79 12.81 -8.58 -7.14
N LEU A 80 12.08 -9.20 -6.20
CA LEU A 80 11.55 -8.53 -5.00
C LEU A 80 12.68 -7.99 -4.12
N ASN A 81 13.77 -8.76 -3.95
CA ASN A 81 14.93 -8.33 -3.20
C ASN A 81 15.72 -7.21 -3.89
N PHE A 82 15.67 -7.15 -5.21
CA PHE A 82 16.31 -6.09 -6.00
C PHE A 82 15.54 -4.76 -5.91
N ILE A 83 14.20 -4.80 -5.97
CA ILE A 83 13.36 -3.59 -6.00
C ILE A 83 13.00 -3.04 -4.62
N LYS A 84 13.12 -3.83 -3.54
CA LYS A 84 12.82 -3.32 -2.19
C LYS A 84 13.78 -2.18 -1.80
N PRO A 85 13.35 -1.22 -0.97
CA PRO A 85 14.21 -0.14 -0.50
C PRO A 85 15.48 -0.65 0.18
N PHE A 86 16.58 0.03 0.00
CA PHE A 86 17.86 -0.29 0.65
C PHE A 86 17.77 -0.26 2.17
N SER A 87 16.89 0.57 2.73
CA SER A 87 16.62 0.65 4.17
C SER A 87 16.03 -0.63 4.77
N SER A 88 15.36 -1.45 3.96
CA SER A 88 14.85 -2.75 4.41
C SER A 88 15.98 -3.77 4.45
N ARG A 89 16.39 -4.21 5.66
CA ARG A 89 17.47 -5.19 5.87
C ARG A 89 17.03 -6.62 5.57
N GLU A 90 15.74 -6.92 5.77
CA GLU A 90 15.18 -8.26 5.58
C GLU A 90 15.07 -8.62 4.08
N LYS A 91 14.96 -9.92 3.81
CA LYS A 91 14.87 -10.46 2.44
C LYS A 91 13.64 -11.34 2.27
N VAL A 92 13.16 -11.42 1.04
CA VAL A 92 12.21 -12.45 0.63
C VAL A 92 13.00 -13.70 0.28
N ILE A 93 12.73 -14.80 0.97
CA ILE A 93 13.45 -16.08 0.87
C ILE A 93 12.58 -17.09 0.12
N ALA A 94 13.13 -17.68 -0.93
CA ALA A 94 12.51 -18.81 -1.62
C ALA A 94 12.55 -20.05 -0.71
N SER A 95 11.40 -20.70 -0.49
CA SER A 95 11.30 -21.83 0.44
C SER A 95 10.35 -22.91 -0.08
N SER A 96 10.44 -24.10 0.48
CA SER A 96 9.39 -25.10 0.36
C SER A 96 8.17 -24.67 1.18
N ASN A 97 7.01 -25.26 0.93
CA ASN A 97 5.80 -24.96 1.70
C ASN A 97 5.99 -25.25 3.20
N ILE A 98 6.60 -26.39 3.52
CA ILE A 98 6.79 -26.84 4.91
C ILE A 98 7.84 -25.97 5.63
N ASP A 99 9.00 -25.76 5.00
CA ASP A 99 10.08 -24.95 5.61
C ASP A 99 9.67 -23.50 5.83
N ALA A 100 8.85 -22.94 4.92
CA ALA A 100 8.28 -21.61 5.10
C ALA A 100 7.44 -21.55 6.38
N CYS A 101 6.64 -22.59 6.65
CA CYS A 101 5.75 -22.67 7.80
C CYS A 101 6.46 -22.93 9.13
N GLU A 102 7.68 -23.47 9.15
CA GLU A 102 8.41 -23.81 10.37
C GLU A 102 8.54 -22.60 11.29
N ASN A 103 7.92 -22.64 12.47
CA ASN A 103 7.89 -21.55 13.46
C ASN A 103 7.43 -20.18 12.89
N ALA A 104 6.55 -20.15 11.89
CA ALA A 104 5.99 -18.92 11.37
C ALA A 104 5.04 -18.25 12.36
N ASP A 105 5.10 -16.92 12.44
CA ASP A 105 4.16 -16.08 13.21
C ASP A 105 2.88 -15.83 12.41
N ILE A 106 2.98 -15.85 11.08
CA ILE A 106 1.88 -15.57 10.16
C ILE A 106 1.98 -16.55 8.99
N LEU A 107 0.84 -17.14 8.61
CA LEU A 107 0.70 -17.99 7.43
C LEU A 107 -0.35 -17.39 6.50
N ILE A 108 0.02 -17.12 5.25
CA ILE A 108 -0.86 -16.55 4.24
C ILE A 108 -0.99 -17.52 3.06
N GLY A 109 -2.21 -17.98 2.79
CA GLY A 109 -2.55 -18.75 1.59
C GLY A 109 -2.98 -17.80 0.48
N SER A 110 -2.24 -17.73 -0.64
CA SER A 110 -2.49 -16.79 -1.75
C SER A 110 -2.56 -17.47 -3.13
N ALA A 111 -2.95 -18.74 -3.16
CA ALA A 111 -3.23 -19.45 -4.41
C ALA A 111 -4.67 -19.17 -4.87
N ASP A 112 -4.89 -19.21 -6.18
CA ASP A 112 -6.17 -18.91 -6.78
C ASP A 112 -7.16 -20.09 -6.58
N GLY A 113 -8.04 -19.97 -5.55
CA GLY A 113 -9.12 -20.90 -5.25
C GLY A 113 -8.72 -22.38 -5.05
N ARG A 114 -7.43 -22.64 -4.79
CA ARG A 114 -6.92 -24.01 -4.61
C ARG A 114 -6.47 -24.23 -3.18
N GLU A 115 -6.86 -25.34 -2.60
CA GLU A 115 -6.35 -25.79 -1.31
C GLU A 115 -4.83 -26.05 -1.40
N VAL A 116 -4.04 -25.17 -0.84
CA VAL A 116 -2.57 -25.23 -0.85
C VAL A 116 -1.99 -25.23 0.56
N VAL A 117 -2.77 -24.77 1.54
CA VAL A 117 -2.40 -24.79 2.96
C VAL A 117 -2.97 -26.04 3.58
N THR A 118 -2.11 -26.97 3.94
CA THR A 118 -2.47 -28.28 4.47
C THR A 118 -2.40 -28.34 5.99
N LEU A 119 -2.98 -29.37 6.59
CA LEU A 119 -2.88 -29.65 8.02
C LEU A 119 -1.43 -29.74 8.50
N GLU A 120 -0.54 -30.34 7.72
CA GLU A 120 0.88 -30.46 8.07
C GLU A 120 1.53 -29.08 8.24
N MET A 121 1.22 -28.15 7.34
CA MET A 121 1.71 -26.76 7.45
C MET A 121 1.20 -26.06 8.70
N ILE A 122 -0.08 -26.24 9.06
CA ILE A 122 -0.65 -25.66 10.28
C ILE A 122 0.02 -26.20 11.54
N LYS A 123 0.41 -27.47 11.55
CA LYS A 123 1.16 -28.06 12.67
C LYS A 123 2.57 -27.48 12.87
N LYS A 124 3.13 -26.89 11.81
CA LYS A 124 4.49 -26.32 11.82
C LYS A 124 4.56 -24.87 12.28
N ILE A 125 3.48 -24.12 12.17
CA ILE A 125 3.45 -22.71 12.62
C ILE A 125 3.37 -22.63 14.16
N LYS A 126 3.70 -21.47 14.71
CA LYS A 126 3.59 -21.20 16.14
C LYS A 126 2.16 -21.34 16.64
N ASN A 127 1.98 -21.77 17.89
CA ASN A 127 0.64 -21.93 18.49
C ASN A 127 -0.20 -20.63 18.46
N LYS A 128 0.42 -19.46 18.59
CA LYS A 128 -0.23 -18.15 18.53
C LYS A 128 -0.18 -17.52 17.14
N ALA A 129 0.23 -18.27 16.12
CA ALA A 129 0.27 -17.76 14.76
C ALA A 129 -1.12 -17.39 14.26
N ILE A 130 -1.18 -16.41 13.36
CA ILE A 130 -2.38 -16.08 12.61
C ILE A 130 -2.33 -16.67 11.21
N ILE A 131 -3.49 -17.10 10.73
CA ILE A 131 -3.66 -17.76 9.44
C ILE A 131 -4.59 -16.89 8.60
N ILE A 132 -4.18 -16.56 7.38
CA ILE A 132 -4.93 -15.68 6.48
C ILE A 132 -5.20 -16.39 5.16
N ASP A 133 -6.47 -16.53 4.80
CA ASP A 133 -6.92 -16.97 3.49
C ASP A 133 -7.07 -15.76 2.55
N ALA A 134 -6.07 -15.53 1.69
CA ALA A 134 -6.07 -14.45 0.71
C ALA A 134 -6.64 -14.85 -0.66
N GLY A 135 -6.74 -16.14 -0.94
CA GLY A 135 -7.16 -16.68 -2.25
C GLY A 135 -8.57 -17.28 -2.27
N LYS A 136 -9.36 -17.12 -1.21
CA LYS A 136 -10.72 -17.66 -1.08
C LYS A 136 -10.79 -19.20 -1.23
N GLY A 137 -10.46 -19.92 -0.16
CA GLY A 137 -10.46 -21.40 -0.14
C GLY A 137 -9.07 -21.99 -0.35
N THR A 138 -8.04 -21.29 0.09
CA THR A 138 -6.66 -21.78 0.00
C THR A 138 -6.29 -22.74 1.13
N ILE A 139 -7.08 -22.80 2.21
CA ILE A 139 -6.83 -23.61 3.39
C ILE A 139 -7.70 -24.85 3.33
N SER A 140 -7.11 -26.03 3.48
CA SER A 140 -7.85 -27.30 3.46
C SER A 140 -8.81 -27.43 4.66
N LYS A 141 -9.86 -28.20 4.47
CA LYS A 141 -10.92 -28.39 5.49
C LYS A 141 -10.37 -28.94 6.81
N ASP A 142 -9.51 -29.92 6.74
CA ASP A 142 -8.85 -30.55 7.89
C ASP A 142 -7.92 -29.57 8.63
N ALA A 143 -7.21 -28.73 7.88
CA ALA A 143 -6.38 -27.65 8.42
C ALA A 143 -7.24 -26.61 9.19
N ILE A 144 -8.40 -26.23 8.65
CA ILE A 144 -9.33 -25.31 9.31
C ILE A 144 -9.86 -25.92 10.63
N ILE A 145 -10.27 -27.19 10.60
CA ILE A 145 -10.79 -27.90 11.77
C ILE A 145 -9.72 -27.96 12.88
N TYR A 146 -8.50 -28.35 12.51
CA TYR A 146 -7.39 -28.43 13.45
C TYR A 146 -7.02 -27.06 14.03
N ALA A 147 -6.92 -26.03 13.23
CA ALA A 147 -6.59 -24.69 13.69
C ALA A 147 -7.66 -24.14 14.66
N LYS A 148 -8.96 -24.41 14.40
CA LYS A 148 -10.06 -24.07 15.30
C LYS A 148 -9.96 -24.85 16.63
N PHE A 149 -9.66 -26.14 16.56
CA PHE A 149 -9.43 -26.97 17.75
C PHE A 149 -8.28 -26.42 18.62
N LYS A 150 -7.19 -25.99 17.98
CA LYS A 150 -6.04 -25.34 18.64
C LYS A 150 -6.29 -23.88 19.05
N LYS A 151 -7.50 -23.35 18.83
CA LYS A 151 -7.87 -21.95 19.05
C LYS A 151 -6.95 -20.94 18.34
N GLN A 152 -6.36 -21.36 17.21
CA GLN A 152 -5.58 -20.45 16.36
C GLN A 152 -6.52 -19.50 15.61
N LYS A 153 -6.05 -18.29 15.36
CA LYS A 153 -6.85 -17.27 14.66
C LYS A 153 -6.76 -17.46 13.17
N ILE A 154 -7.91 -17.71 12.55
CA ILE A 154 -8.04 -17.86 11.08
C ILE A 154 -8.87 -16.70 10.58
N PHE A 155 -8.37 -16.00 9.57
CA PHE A 155 -9.04 -14.90 8.91
C PHE A 155 -9.19 -15.18 7.41
N ARG A 156 -10.32 -14.76 6.86
CA ARG A 156 -10.47 -14.53 5.42
C ARG A 156 -10.28 -13.05 5.16
N VAL A 157 -9.60 -12.70 4.09
CA VAL A 157 -9.41 -11.30 3.72
C VAL A 157 -10.75 -10.65 3.44
N ASP A 158 -11.03 -9.58 4.19
CA ASP A 158 -12.14 -8.67 3.91
C ASP A 158 -11.57 -7.43 3.18
N VAL A 159 -12.06 -7.20 1.98
CA VAL A 159 -11.61 -6.10 1.12
C VAL A 159 -12.45 -4.83 1.29
N SER A 160 -13.49 -4.85 2.14
CA SER A 160 -14.46 -3.75 2.27
C SER A 160 -13.78 -2.43 2.64
N ALA A 161 -12.94 -2.43 3.66
CA ALA A 161 -12.25 -1.21 4.11
C ALA A 161 -11.29 -0.64 3.05
N ALA A 162 -10.54 -1.49 2.36
CA ALA A 162 -9.67 -1.06 1.26
C ALA A 162 -10.47 -0.55 0.07
N PHE A 163 -11.65 -1.13 -0.19
CA PHE A 163 -12.56 -0.69 -1.25
C PHE A 163 -13.13 0.71 -0.96
N GLU A 164 -13.61 0.97 0.25
CA GLU A 164 -14.07 2.30 0.67
C GLU A 164 -12.95 3.35 0.54
N GLY A 165 -11.74 3.02 0.99
CA GLY A 165 -10.56 3.86 0.81
C GLY A 165 -10.26 4.15 -0.66
N LEU A 166 -10.35 3.14 -1.54
CA LEU A 166 -10.16 3.30 -2.97
C LEU A 166 -11.23 4.23 -3.59
N ILE A 167 -12.49 4.06 -3.23
CA ILE A 167 -13.58 4.95 -3.71
C ILE A 167 -13.28 6.38 -3.31
N THR A 168 -12.99 6.62 -2.03
CA THR A 168 -12.70 7.96 -1.51
C THR A 168 -11.52 8.60 -2.24
N LYS A 169 -10.43 7.86 -2.41
CA LYS A 169 -9.23 8.30 -3.15
C LYS A 169 -9.56 8.64 -4.60
N THR A 170 -10.31 7.77 -5.29
CA THR A 170 -10.66 7.95 -6.69
C THR A 170 -11.58 9.15 -6.90
N MET A 171 -12.57 9.33 -6.02
CA MET A 171 -13.46 10.50 -6.06
C MET A 171 -12.69 11.80 -5.80
N SER A 172 -11.74 11.80 -4.88
CA SER A 172 -10.90 12.95 -4.59
C SER A 172 -10.02 13.32 -5.79
N ILE A 173 -9.37 12.34 -6.42
CA ILE A 173 -8.58 12.56 -7.63
C ILE A 173 -9.47 13.07 -8.78
N GLN A 174 -10.65 12.45 -8.98
CA GLN A 174 -11.59 12.89 -10.00
C GLN A 174 -12.03 14.34 -9.79
N LYS A 175 -12.30 14.72 -8.54
CA LYS A 175 -12.64 16.12 -8.20
C LYS A 175 -11.50 17.08 -8.57
N ILE A 176 -10.25 16.71 -8.29
CA ILE A 176 -9.07 17.51 -8.67
C ILE A 176 -8.99 17.66 -10.19
N ILE A 177 -9.21 16.57 -10.96
CA ILE A 177 -9.19 16.57 -12.42
C ILE A 177 -10.35 17.42 -12.97
N ASP A 178 -11.58 17.24 -12.47
CA ASP A 178 -12.77 17.95 -12.94
C ASP A 178 -12.72 19.45 -12.62
N GLN A 179 -12.14 19.84 -11.48
CA GLN A 179 -11.91 21.24 -11.13
C GLN A 179 -10.81 21.86 -12.00
N GLY A 180 -10.02 21.03 -12.65
CA GLY A 180 -8.87 21.38 -13.49
C GLY A 180 -7.70 21.93 -12.68
N PHE A 181 -6.53 21.73 -13.21
CA PHE A 181 -5.34 22.43 -12.76
C PHE A 181 -5.46 23.88 -13.22
N LYS A 182 -5.94 24.76 -12.35
CA LYS A 182 -6.26 26.15 -12.72
C LYS A 182 -5.14 27.09 -12.33
N GLN A 183 -4.96 28.08 -13.18
CA GLN A 183 -4.15 29.23 -12.97
C GLN A 183 -5.05 30.46 -12.84
N LYS A 184 -4.80 31.34 -11.89
CA LYS A 184 -5.42 32.66 -11.85
C LYS A 184 -4.39 33.73 -11.56
N ARG A 185 -4.71 34.97 -11.91
CA ARG A 185 -3.86 36.11 -11.65
C ARG A 185 -4.55 37.08 -10.69
N ILE A 186 -3.90 37.37 -9.56
CA ILE A 186 -4.39 38.30 -8.52
C ILE A 186 -3.30 39.34 -8.27
N PHE A 187 -3.62 40.62 -8.35
CA PHE A 187 -2.66 41.73 -8.20
C PHE A 187 -1.43 41.58 -9.11
N GLY A 188 -1.59 41.05 -10.31
CA GLY A 188 -0.49 40.80 -11.23
C GLY A 188 0.39 39.58 -10.92
N ILE A 189 0.06 38.83 -9.85
CA ILE A 189 0.80 37.67 -9.40
C ILE A 189 0.08 36.42 -9.91
N ASN A 190 0.82 35.50 -10.53
CA ASN A 190 0.26 34.21 -10.92
C ASN A 190 0.14 33.28 -9.72
N ILE A 191 -1.01 32.63 -9.63
CA ILE A 191 -1.34 31.65 -8.59
C ILE A 191 -1.76 30.38 -9.28
N LEU A 192 -1.09 29.27 -8.96
CA LEU A 192 -1.31 27.97 -9.57
C LEU A 192 -1.70 26.94 -8.52
N SER A 193 -2.57 26.00 -8.90
CA SER A 193 -2.82 24.82 -8.09
C SER A 193 -1.60 23.90 -8.06
N SER A 194 -1.41 23.18 -6.96
CA SER A 194 -0.24 22.33 -6.67
C SER A 194 0.09 21.24 -7.68
N GLY A 195 -0.84 20.90 -8.57
CA GLY A 195 -0.59 19.96 -9.66
C GLY A 195 0.11 20.57 -10.89
N LEU A 196 0.36 21.90 -10.91
CA LEU A 196 1.06 22.59 -11.97
C LEU A 196 2.48 22.96 -11.57
N LEU A 197 3.43 22.78 -12.47
CA LEU A 197 4.77 23.33 -12.33
C LEU A 197 4.71 24.83 -12.65
N GLY A 198 5.01 25.65 -11.67
CA GLY A 198 5.01 27.11 -11.85
C GLY A 198 6.32 27.62 -12.44
N ASN A 199 6.26 28.79 -13.07
CA ASN A 199 7.44 29.56 -13.42
C ASN A 199 8.07 30.18 -12.17
N TYR A 200 9.29 30.69 -12.30
CA TYR A 200 9.95 31.39 -11.21
C TYR A 200 9.10 32.56 -10.72
N GLY A 201 8.77 32.56 -9.44
CA GLY A 201 7.99 33.63 -8.78
C GLY A 201 6.48 33.39 -8.73
N ASP A 202 5.96 32.34 -9.35
CA ASP A 202 4.55 31.96 -9.23
C ASP A 202 4.24 31.40 -7.84
N ILE A 203 3.06 31.72 -7.30
CA ILE A 203 2.62 31.21 -5.98
C ILE A 203 1.83 29.92 -6.18
N ILE A 204 2.24 28.88 -5.50
CA ILE A 204 1.60 27.54 -5.55
C ILE A 204 0.69 27.37 -4.34
N VAL A 205 -0.57 27.00 -4.60
CA VAL A 205 -1.63 26.81 -3.59
C VAL A 205 -2.26 25.43 -3.72
N ASP A 206 -2.96 24.96 -2.70
CA ASP A 206 -3.70 23.69 -2.72
C ASP A 206 -4.83 23.73 -3.77
N ASN A 207 -5.60 24.81 -3.81
CA ASN A 207 -6.70 24.99 -4.74
C ASN A 207 -6.88 26.48 -5.08
N THR A 208 -6.97 26.79 -6.37
CA THR A 208 -7.12 28.19 -6.83
C THR A 208 -8.54 28.74 -6.68
N VAL A 209 -9.56 27.88 -6.53
CA VAL A 209 -10.96 28.29 -6.33
C VAL A 209 -11.23 28.60 -4.87
N LYS A 210 -10.91 27.65 -3.98
CA LYS A 210 -11.00 27.79 -2.52
C LYS A 210 -9.65 27.41 -1.93
N THR A 211 -8.82 28.40 -1.70
CA THR A 211 -7.47 28.23 -1.15
C THR A 211 -7.54 28.11 0.37
N ASN A 212 -7.02 27.02 0.91
CA ASN A 212 -6.85 26.83 2.35
C ASN A 212 -5.36 26.89 2.73
N PHE A 213 -4.47 26.58 1.77
CA PHE A 213 -3.04 26.47 2.03
C PHE A 213 -2.19 27.00 0.86
N ILE A 214 -1.10 27.69 1.21
CA ILE A 214 -0.08 28.14 0.26
C ILE A 214 1.19 27.33 0.49
N TYR A 215 1.60 26.55 -0.52
CA TYR A 215 2.81 25.72 -0.43
C TYR A 215 4.09 26.57 -0.48
N GLY A 216 4.14 27.59 -1.33
CA GLY A 216 5.30 28.44 -1.47
C GLY A 216 5.35 29.18 -2.80
N ILE A 217 6.53 29.73 -3.12
CA ILE A 217 6.84 30.39 -4.38
C ILE A 217 7.71 29.46 -5.21
N SER A 218 7.30 29.19 -6.45
CA SER A 218 8.02 28.32 -7.38
C SER A 218 9.41 28.90 -7.72
N ASN A 219 10.41 28.01 -7.79
CA ASN A 219 11.75 28.33 -8.28
C ASN A 219 11.86 28.16 -9.82
N GLY A 220 10.78 27.80 -10.51
CA GLY A 220 10.75 27.54 -11.95
C GLY A 220 11.40 26.19 -12.37
N LYS A 221 11.82 25.36 -11.41
CA LYS A 221 12.50 24.07 -11.64
C LYS A 221 11.80 22.91 -10.94
N GLY A 222 10.53 23.07 -10.58
CA GLY A 222 9.71 22.04 -9.93
C GLY A 222 9.80 21.99 -8.41
N ASP A 223 10.48 22.97 -7.76
CA ASP A 223 10.62 23.10 -6.31
C ASP A 223 10.28 24.52 -5.86
N PHE A 224 10.38 24.80 -4.59
CA PHE A 224 10.11 26.11 -3.98
C PHE A 224 11.39 26.88 -3.70
N LEU A 225 11.27 28.22 -3.69
CA LEU A 225 12.34 29.11 -3.24
C LEU A 225 12.56 28.92 -1.74
N ARG A 226 13.80 28.63 -1.34
CA ARG A 226 14.19 28.49 0.08
C ARG A 226 14.33 29.83 0.78
N THR A 227 14.77 30.83 0.04
CA THR A 227 14.92 32.23 0.52
C THR A 227 14.12 33.15 -0.38
N LEU A 228 13.37 34.08 0.23
CA LEU A 228 12.51 35.00 -0.47
C LEU A 228 13.08 36.41 -0.38
N ASN A 229 13.10 37.15 -1.48
CA ASN A 229 13.43 38.57 -1.48
C ASN A 229 12.23 39.40 -0.99
N ARG A 230 12.47 40.70 -0.73
CA ARG A 230 11.45 41.61 -0.20
C ARG A 230 10.18 41.68 -1.05
N LYS A 231 10.32 41.69 -2.38
CA LYS A 231 9.17 41.68 -3.32
C LYS A 231 8.34 40.42 -3.22
N GLN A 232 8.99 39.25 -3.16
CA GLN A 232 8.34 37.97 -3.02
C GLN A 232 7.60 37.82 -1.68
N LEU A 233 8.20 38.31 -0.59
CA LEU A 233 7.55 38.32 0.72
C LEU A 233 6.30 39.23 0.73
N LEU A 234 6.38 40.42 0.11
CA LEU A 234 5.23 41.32 -0.03
C LEU A 234 4.11 40.68 -0.87
N ASN A 235 4.46 40.05 -1.97
CA ASN A 235 3.50 39.31 -2.84
C ASN A 235 2.82 38.18 -2.06
N LEU A 236 3.58 37.37 -1.33
CA LEU A 236 3.05 36.30 -0.52
C LEU A 236 2.07 36.81 0.55
N ARG A 237 2.41 37.87 1.26
CA ARG A 237 1.52 38.52 2.26
C ARG A 237 0.22 39.03 1.63
N LYS A 238 0.30 39.73 0.48
CA LYS A 238 -0.87 40.24 -0.25
C LYS A 238 -1.81 39.08 -0.69
N ILE A 239 -1.24 37.99 -1.18
CA ILE A 239 -2.03 36.85 -1.61
C ILE A 239 -2.62 36.13 -0.41
N LYS A 240 -1.85 35.96 0.68
CA LYS A 240 -2.34 35.33 1.91
C LYS A 240 -3.55 36.08 2.49
N SER A 241 -3.48 37.40 2.61
CA SER A 241 -4.59 38.23 3.13
C SER A 241 -5.84 38.24 2.24
N LYS A 242 -5.73 37.84 0.96
CA LYS A 242 -6.85 37.80 0.01
C LYS A 242 -7.49 36.40 -0.13
N LEU A 243 -6.74 35.35 0.13
CA LEU A 243 -7.16 33.97 -0.15
C LEU A 243 -7.46 33.15 1.11
N ILE A 244 -6.84 33.49 2.23
CA ILE A 244 -7.01 32.86 3.54
C ILE A 244 -7.54 33.88 4.53
#